data_a0ac9b504520ce5d8d7ec8c5cd2c6098
#
_entry.id   a0ac9b504520ce5d8d7ec8c5cd2c6098
#
_cell.length_a   1.000
_cell.length_b   1.000
_cell.length_c   1.000
_cell.angle_alpha   90.00
_cell.angle_beta   90.00
_cell.angle_gamma   90.00
#
_symmetry.space_group_name_H-M   'P 1'
#
loop_
_entity.id
_entity.type
_entity.pdbx_description
1 polymer ?
#
loop_
_entity_poly.entity_id
_entity_poly.type
_entity_poly.pdbx_seq_one_letter_code
_entity_poly.pdbx_strand_id
1 'polypeptide(L)'
;SDSYGLSNDQYSIVYGDVMLMFDKTFAEKHNVTANFGWNGRHESYYQSSVSTTNGLSQENWFHLNASVGTKSADMNKQDQLRTGMFLTASYGFDNWAYLEGTIRQEKTSTLSDGNNSFWYPSVSASVLYTELLKDKCPKWWNYGKIRASYGIVGNAPEIYKANMAYKQGSLNKNNTYTYAFVATEIGNEGIKPEKKHEYELGIENKFLNNRLGMEFSYYYNDIKDQILQTSAAASMGGRSMLMNIGELTNKGIELSVYGTPIQNKDWNWELR
;
A
#
# COMPACT_ATOMS: atom_id res chain seq x y z
N SER A 1 -4.37 40.66 7.54
CA SER A 1 -3.23 41.14 6.75
C SER A 1 -2.96 40.17 5.62
N ASP A 2 -2.92 40.68 4.41
CA ASP A 2 -2.69 39.89 3.21
C ASP A 2 -1.27 39.33 3.19
N SER A 3 -1.11 38.17 2.57
CA SER A 3 0.19 37.53 2.38
C SER A 3 0.34 37.06 0.95
N TYR A 4 1.58 36.89 0.50
CA TYR A 4 1.91 36.37 -0.79
C TYR A 4 3.04 35.33 -0.68
N GLY A 5 2.89 34.21 -1.35
CA GLY A 5 3.89 33.15 -1.37
C GLY A 5 3.97 32.47 -2.72
N LEU A 6 5.15 31.96 -3.01
CA LEU A 6 5.43 31.11 -4.17
C LEU A 6 5.97 29.77 -3.66
N SER A 7 5.47 28.69 -4.24
CA SER A 7 6.02 27.34 -4.03
C SER A 7 6.29 26.70 -5.38
N ASN A 8 7.41 26.01 -5.47
CA ASN A 8 7.73 25.14 -6.57
C ASN A 8 7.92 23.73 -6.05
N ASP A 9 7.09 22.82 -6.54
CA ASP A 9 7.07 21.41 -6.13
C ASP A 9 7.46 20.56 -7.34
N GLN A 10 8.45 19.69 -7.15
CA GLN A 10 8.90 18.73 -8.14
C GLN A 10 8.84 17.32 -7.55
N TYR A 11 8.10 16.45 -8.19
CA TYR A 11 8.01 15.04 -7.85
C TYR A 11 8.52 14.19 -9.00
N SER A 12 9.41 13.26 -8.73
CA SER A 12 10.00 12.35 -9.71
C SER A 12 9.92 10.92 -9.24
N ILE A 13 9.50 10.04 -10.13
CA ILE A 13 9.50 8.58 -9.91
C ILE A 13 10.30 7.96 -11.04
N VAL A 14 11.30 7.15 -10.65
CA VAL A 14 12.00 6.25 -11.56
C VAL A 14 11.65 4.83 -11.14
N TYR A 15 11.07 4.06 -12.06
CA TYR A 15 10.69 2.67 -11.85
C TYR A 15 11.32 1.80 -12.92
N GLY A 16 11.81 0.64 -12.52
CA GLY A 16 12.31 -0.38 -13.43
C GLY A 16 11.99 -1.77 -12.88
N ASP A 17 11.70 -2.70 -13.77
CA ASP A 17 11.47 -4.11 -13.44
C ASP A 17 12.07 -5.04 -14.50
N VAL A 18 12.39 -6.24 -14.05
CA VAL A 18 12.82 -7.37 -14.89
C VAL A 18 12.09 -8.61 -14.42
N MET A 19 11.53 -9.37 -15.35
CA MET A 19 10.77 -10.57 -15.04
C MET A 19 11.10 -11.71 -15.99
N LEU A 20 11.30 -12.90 -15.42
CA LEU A 20 11.39 -14.17 -16.13
C LEU A 20 10.07 -14.92 -15.94
N MET A 21 9.49 -15.35 -17.04
CA MET A 21 8.22 -16.06 -17.04
C MET A 21 8.41 -17.47 -17.60
N PHE A 22 7.78 -18.42 -16.91
CA PHE A 22 7.71 -19.81 -17.34
C PHE A 22 6.24 -20.21 -17.40
N ASP A 23 5.83 -20.85 -18.50
CA ASP A 23 4.50 -21.40 -18.69
C ASP A 23 4.61 -22.70 -19.47
N LYS A 24 4.09 -23.78 -18.91
CA LYS A 24 4.09 -25.08 -19.57
C LYS A 24 2.94 -25.96 -19.10
N THR A 25 2.29 -26.59 -20.08
CA THR A 25 1.32 -27.66 -19.84
C THR A 25 1.96 -29.03 -20.05
N PHE A 26 1.81 -29.92 -19.07
CA PHE A 26 2.30 -31.30 -19.10
C PHE A 26 1.13 -32.27 -19.13
N ALA A 27 1.27 -33.34 -19.89
CA ALA A 27 0.28 -34.41 -19.98
C ALA A 27 -1.16 -33.89 -20.16
N GLU A 28 -1.32 -32.80 -20.92
CA GLU A 28 -2.60 -32.15 -21.25
C GLU A 28 -3.46 -31.64 -20.04
N LYS A 29 -3.09 -32.01 -18.82
CA LYS A 29 -3.88 -31.77 -17.60
C LYS A 29 -3.18 -30.92 -16.56
N HIS A 30 -1.86 -30.81 -16.61
CA HIS A 30 -1.06 -30.15 -15.61
C HIS A 30 -0.49 -28.85 -16.18
N ASN A 31 -1.04 -27.72 -15.80
CA ASN A 31 -0.50 -26.42 -16.17
C ASN A 31 0.34 -25.87 -15.03
N VAL A 32 1.57 -25.46 -15.32
CA VAL A 32 2.49 -24.83 -14.36
C VAL A 32 2.92 -23.50 -14.94
N THR A 33 2.68 -22.43 -14.19
CA THR A 33 3.25 -21.12 -14.48
C THR A 33 4.13 -20.66 -13.33
N ALA A 34 5.24 -20.01 -13.65
CA ALA A 34 6.10 -19.40 -12.63
C ALA A 34 6.66 -18.09 -13.15
N ASN A 35 6.63 -17.07 -12.31
CA ASN A 35 7.21 -15.77 -12.61
C ASN A 35 8.20 -15.41 -11.51
N PHE A 36 9.44 -15.15 -11.89
CA PHE A 36 10.46 -14.61 -11.01
C PHE A 36 10.81 -13.22 -11.48
N GLY A 37 10.77 -12.25 -10.57
CA GLY A 37 11.03 -10.88 -10.94
C GLY A 37 11.77 -10.08 -9.86
N TRP A 38 12.38 -9.01 -10.33
CA TRP A 38 12.97 -7.95 -9.51
C TRP A 38 12.43 -6.61 -9.97
N ASN A 39 12.15 -5.71 -9.03
CA ASN A 39 11.78 -4.34 -9.32
C ASN A 39 12.49 -3.36 -8.40
N GLY A 40 12.63 -2.14 -8.88
CA GLY A 40 13.15 -1.02 -8.12
C GLY A 40 12.34 0.25 -8.40
N ARG A 41 12.09 1.01 -7.35
CA ARG A 41 11.38 2.30 -7.41
C ARG A 41 12.10 3.33 -6.57
N HIS A 42 12.55 4.39 -7.23
CA HIS A 42 13.12 5.57 -6.59
C HIS A 42 12.15 6.72 -6.73
N GLU A 43 11.79 7.30 -5.60
CA GLU A 43 10.93 8.48 -5.51
C GLU A 43 11.73 9.62 -4.92
N SER A 44 11.69 10.78 -5.56
CA SER A 44 12.26 12.02 -5.02
C SER A 44 11.24 13.14 -5.07
N TYR A 45 11.18 13.87 -3.98
CA TYR A 45 10.36 15.07 -3.84
C TYR A 45 11.24 16.24 -3.46
N TYR A 46 11.10 17.34 -4.17
CA TYR A 46 11.78 18.59 -3.88
C TYR A 46 10.75 19.72 -3.86
N GLN A 47 10.75 20.46 -2.78
CA GLN A 47 9.93 21.67 -2.64
C GLN A 47 10.82 22.84 -2.26
N SER A 48 10.60 23.97 -2.90
CA SER A 48 11.15 25.25 -2.46
C SER A 48 10.04 26.27 -2.37
N SER A 49 9.99 27.02 -1.29
CA SER A 49 8.96 28.03 -1.07
C SER A 49 9.56 29.33 -0.54
N VAL A 50 8.94 30.41 -0.90
CA VAL A 50 9.26 31.76 -0.36
C VAL A 50 7.96 32.52 -0.15
N SER A 51 7.86 33.22 0.99
CA SER A 51 6.65 33.97 1.35
C SER A 51 6.98 35.31 2.00
N THR A 52 6.04 36.23 1.90
CA THR A 52 6.05 37.49 2.65
C THR A 52 5.76 37.25 4.10
N THR A 53 6.29 38.10 5.00
CA THR A 53 6.00 38.09 6.43
C THR A 53 5.52 39.46 6.89
N ASN A 54 4.74 39.48 7.98
CA ASN A 54 4.17 40.69 8.58
C ASN A 54 3.25 41.52 7.66
N GLY A 55 2.67 40.85 6.64
CA GLY A 55 1.77 41.49 5.68
C GLY A 55 2.46 42.09 4.45
N LEU A 56 1.65 42.74 3.62
CA LEU A 56 2.09 43.44 2.44
C LEU A 56 2.21 44.94 2.73
N SER A 57 3.25 45.58 2.22
CA SER A 57 3.51 47.04 2.35
C SER A 57 2.50 47.91 1.58
N GLN A 58 1.83 47.32 0.59
CA GLN A 58 0.77 47.94 -0.19
C GLN A 58 -0.35 46.92 -0.41
N GLU A 59 -1.58 47.34 -0.17
CA GLU A 59 -2.77 46.51 -0.39
C GLU A 59 -2.87 46.04 -1.85
N ASN A 60 -3.23 44.79 -2.07
CA ASN A 60 -3.37 44.13 -3.37
C ASN A 60 -2.09 44.08 -4.24
N TRP A 61 -0.92 44.42 -3.71
CA TRP A 61 0.33 44.22 -4.42
C TRP A 61 0.94 42.86 -4.05
N PHE A 62 0.48 41.82 -4.72
CA PHE A 62 0.90 40.42 -4.49
C PHE A 62 2.27 40.15 -5.15
N HIS A 63 3.31 40.58 -4.46
CA HIS A 63 4.69 40.46 -4.90
C HIS A 63 5.62 40.24 -3.68
N LEU A 64 6.69 39.46 -3.85
CA LEU A 64 7.61 39.18 -2.75
C LEU A 64 8.28 40.43 -2.19
N ASN A 65 8.51 41.46 -3.04
CA ASN A 65 9.09 42.70 -2.57
C ASN A 65 8.12 43.58 -1.77
N ALA A 66 6.84 43.22 -1.74
CA ALA A 66 5.86 43.88 -0.87
C ALA A 66 5.94 43.38 0.59
N SER A 67 6.82 42.45 0.92
CA SER A 67 6.96 41.95 2.32
C SER A 67 7.36 43.07 3.26
N VAL A 68 6.57 43.26 4.34
CA VAL A 68 6.91 44.24 5.38
C VAL A 68 8.05 43.68 6.25
N GLY A 69 8.05 42.38 6.53
CA GLY A 69 9.13 41.71 7.25
C GLY A 69 10.12 41.01 6.33
N THR A 70 11.16 40.41 6.94
CA THR A 70 12.10 39.55 6.23
C THR A 70 11.36 38.38 5.61
N LYS A 71 11.57 38.13 4.31
CA LYS A 71 10.94 37.03 3.57
C LYS A 71 11.28 35.69 4.26
N SER A 72 10.28 34.81 4.37
CA SER A 72 10.50 33.43 4.81
C SER A 72 10.80 32.57 3.60
N ALA A 73 11.86 31.78 3.67
CA ALA A 73 12.22 30.80 2.66
C ALA A 73 12.39 29.42 3.30
N ASP A 74 11.88 28.39 2.67
CA ASP A 74 11.97 27.02 3.12
C ASP A 74 12.25 26.08 1.95
N MET A 75 12.89 24.96 2.25
CA MET A 75 13.22 23.92 1.29
C MET A 75 13.03 22.55 1.94
N ASN A 76 12.32 21.68 1.26
CA ASN A 76 12.11 20.29 1.66
C ASN A 76 12.60 19.35 0.56
N LYS A 77 13.40 18.37 0.92
CA LYS A 77 13.86 17.32 0.02
C LYS A 77 13.60 15.96 0.66
N GLN A 78 13.02 15.07 -0.11
CA GLN A 78 12.76 13.70 0.32
C GLN A 78 13.20 12.73 -0.79
N ASP A 79 13.88 11.68 -0.40
CA ASP A 79 14.32 10.61 -1.30
C ASP A 79 13.95 9.26 -0.68
N GLN A 80 13.32 8.40 -1.46
CA GLN A 80 12.94 7.05 -1.03
C GLN A 80 13.31 6.03 -2.10
N LEU A 81 13.94 4.95 -1.69
CA LEU A 81 14.24 3.80 -2.54
C LEU A 81 13.51 2.56 -2.00
N ARG A 82 12.80 1.87 -2.88
CA ARG A 82 12.23 0.54 -2.63
C ARG A 82 12.72 -0.43 -3.69
N THR A 83 13.12 -1.59 -3.27
CA THR A 83 13.47 -2.70 -4.17
C THR A 83 12.77 -3.96 -3.72
N GLY A 84 12.43 -4.83 -4.66
CA GLY A 84 11.75 -6.07 -4.34
C GLY A 84 12.12 -7.19 -5.29
N MET A 85 12.22 -8.40 -4.76
CA MET A 85 12.26 -9.65 -5.53
C MET A 85 11.01 -10.45 -5.24
N PHE A 86 10.47 -11.13 -6.23
CA PHE A 86 9.29 -11.96 -6.06
C PHE A 86 9.35 -13.22 -6.91
N LEU A 87 8.71 -14.24 -6.38
CA LEU A 87 8.42 -15.48 -7.10
C LEU A 87 6.92 -15.76 -6.93
N THR A 88 6.22 -15.90 -8.05
CA THR A 88 4.85 -16.41 -8.09
C THR A 88 4.86 -17.72 -8.86
N ALA A 89 4.25 -18.76 -8.29
CA ALA A 89 4.07 -20.03 -8.97
C ALA A 89 2.61 -20.46 -8.87
N SER A 90 2.02 -20.87 -9.99
CA SER A 90 0.68 -21.42 -10.02
C SER A 90 0.67 -22.80 -10.69
N TYR A 91 -0.19 -23.65 -10.17
CA TYR A 91 -0.44 -24.97 -10.67
C TYR A 91 -1.93 -25.17 -10.91
N GLY A 92 -2.28 -25.52 -12.16
CA GLY A 92 -3.63 -25.87 -12.55
C GLY A 92 -3.71 -27.36 -12.90
N PHE A 93 -4.74 -28.02 -12.41
CA PHE A 93 -5.01 -29.41 -12.72
C PHE A 93 -6.37 -29.57 -13.41
N ASP A 94 -6.34 -30.13 -14.63
CA ASP A 94 -7.49 -30.53 -15.44
C ASP A 94 -8.63 -29.48 -15.47
N ASN A 95 -8.27 -28.18 -15.44
CA ASN A 95 -9.14 -27.02 -15.45
C ASN A 95 -10.15 -26.90 -14.28
N TRP A 96 -10.05 -27.75 -13.25
CA TRP A 96 -10.95 -27.68 -12.10
C TRP A 96 -10.28 -27.37 -10.76
N ALA A 97 -8.97 -27.62 -10.61
CA ALA A 97 -8.24 -27.30 -9.37
C ALA A 97 -7.06 -26.37 -9.67
N TYR A 98 -6.87 -25.37 -8.80
CA TYR A 98 -5.80 -24.39 -8.92
C TYR A 98 -5.18 -24.14 -7.55
N LEU A 99 -3.86 -24.06 -7.54
CA LEU A 99 -3.05 -23.67 -6.39
C LEU A 99 -2.07 -22.61 -6.83
N GLU A 100 -1.99 -21.50 -6.11
CA GLU A 100 -1.03 -20.45 -6.36
C GLU A 100 -0.29 -20.09 -5.08
N GLY A 101 1.02 -19.88 -5.18
CA GLY A 101 1.87 -19.40 -4.11
C GLY A 101 2.69 -18.20 -4.59
N THR A 102 2.80 -17.19 -3.75
CA THR A 102 3.66 -16.05 -3.99
C THR A 102 4.56 -15.81 -2.79
N ILE A 103 5.81 -15.50 -3.03
CA ILE A 103 6.73 -14.98 -2.02
C ILE A 103 7.40 -13.73 -2.56
N ARG A 104 7.36 -12.65 -1.78
CA ARG A 104 8.00 -11.38 -2.11
C ARG A 104 8.92 -10.97 -0.98
N GLN A 105 10.15 -10.61 -1.31
CA GLN A 105 11.04 -9.86 -0.45
C GLN A 105 11.02 -8.40 -0.86
N GLU A 106 10.82 -7.50 0.09
CA GLU A 106 10.92 -6.06 -0.14
C GLU A 106 11.96 -5.44 0.77
N LYS A 107 12.71 -4.47 0.25
CA LYS A 107 13.64 -3.63 1.00
C LYS A 107 13.29 -2.17 0.77
N THR A 108 13.22 -1.38 1.84
CA THR A 108 12.88 0.05 1.80
C THR A 108 13.88 0.89 2.57
N SER A 109 14.23 2.05 2.04
CA SER A 109 15.09 3.03 2.72
C SER A 109 14.40 3.81 3.84
N THR A 110 13.09 3.60 4.06
CA THR A 110 12.35 4.26 5.16
C THR A 110 12.58 3.61 6.52
N LEU A 111 13.23 2.46 6.54
CA LEU A 111 13.58 1.70 7.73
C LEU A 111 15.09 1.64 7.92
N SER A 112 15.52 1.52 9.17
CA SER A 112 16.94 1.40 9.53
C SER A 112 17.53 0.08 9.05
N ASP A 113 18.83 0.05 8.83
CA ASP A 113 19.56 -1.18 8.50
C ASP A 113 19.32 -2.27 9.53
N GLY A 114 19.08 -3.48 9.03
CA GLY A 114 18.67 -4.64 9.85
C GLY A 114 17.15 -4.84 9.97
N ASN A 115 16.34 -3.78 9.84
CA ASN A 115 14.88 -3.84 9.85
C ASN A 115 14.23 -3.46 8.50
N ASN A 116 15.03 -3.15 7.50
CA ASN A 116 14.60 -2.59 6.21
C ASN A 116 14.20 -3.62 5.17
N SER A 117 14.25 -4.90 5.49
CA SER A 117 13.91 -6.02 4.59
C SER A 117 12.88 -6.94 5.22
N PHE A 118 11.85 -7.30 4.49
CA PHE A 118 10.76 -8.14 4.97
C PHE A 118 10.17 -9.01 3.86
N TRP A 119 9.53 -10.11 4.29
CA TRP A 119 8.98 -11.13 3.41
C TRP A 119 7.46 -11.17 3.47
N TYR A 120 6.83 -11.28 2.30
CA TYR A 120 5.39 -11.38 2.12
C TYR A 120 5.05 -12.69 1.40
N PRO A 121 4.79 -13.78 2.11
CA PRO A 121 4.25 -14.99 1.52
C PRO A 121 2.74 -14.90 1.35
N SER A 122 2.23 -15.53 0.29
CA SER A 122 0.81 -15.79 0.12
C SER A 122 0.57 -17.15 -0.54
N VAL A 123 -0.57 -17.73 -0.27
CA VAL A 123 -1.05 -18.95 -0.90
C VAL A 123 -2.54 -18.84 -1.16
N SER A 124 -2.98 -19.27 -2.32
CA SER A 124 -4.39 -19.39 -2.65
C SER A 124 -4.70 -20.73 -3.32
N ALA A 125 -5.86 -21.26 -3.05
CA ALA A 125 -6.37 -22.47 -3.69
C ALA A 125 -7.80 -22.25 -4.15
N SER A 126 -8.15 -22.81 -5.30
CA SER A 126 -9.53 -22.80 -5.77
C SER A 126 -9.92 -24.09 -6.49
N VAL A 127 -11.20 -24.43 -6.39
CA VAL A 127 -11.80 -25.59 -7.03
C VAL A 127 -13.06 -25.17 -7.75
N LEU A 128 -13.09 -25.44 -9.07
CA LEU A 128 -14.30 -25.35 -9.88
C LEU A 128 -15.09 -26.65 -9.76
N TYR A 129 -15.96 -26.73 -8.78
CA TYR A 129 -16.67 -27.97 -8.49
C TYR A 129 -17.70 -28.33 -9.56
N THR A 130 -18.17 -27.37 -10.37
CA THR A 130 -18.97 -27.68 -11.55
C THR A 130 -18.19 -28.42 -12.63
N GLU A 131 -16.92 -28.09 -12.82
CA GLU A 131 -16.03 -28.82 -13.72
C GLU A 131 -15.65 -30.21 -13.16
N LEU A 132 -15.39 -30.28 -11.84
CA LEU A 132 -15.11 -31.56 -11.16
C LEU A 132 -16.29 -32.52 -11.23
N LEU A 133 -17.52 -32.02 -11.07
CA LEU A 133 -18.75 -32.82 -11.03
C LEU A 133 -19.35 -33.05 -12.42
N LYS A 134 -18.98 -32.25 -13.45
CA LYS A 134 -19.41 -32.31 -14.84
C LYS A 134 -20.83 -32.86 -15.06
N ASP A 135 -20.96 -34.16 -15.29
CA ASP A 135 -22.21 -34.83 -15.62
C ASP A 135 -23.22 -34.93 -14.48
N LYS A 136 -22.81 -34.64 -13.24
CA LYS A 136 -23.66 -34.65 -12.05
C LYS A 136 -24.29 -33.30 -11.75
N CYS A 137 -23.81 -32.22 -12.39
CA CYS A 137 -24.38 -30.90 -12.23
C CYS A 137 -25.60 -30.70 -13.10
N PRO A 138 -26.71 -30.13 -12.59
CA PRO A 138 -27.85 -29.76 -13.41
C PRO A 138 -27.46 -28.73 -14.48
N LYS A 139 -28.05 -28.79 -15.67
CA LYS A 139 -27.73 -27.88 -16.79
C LYS A 139 -27.97 -26.40 -16.48
N TRP A 140 -28.82 -26.10 -15.50
CA TRP A 140 -29.10 -24.72 -15.09
C TRP A 140 -28.01 -24.15 -14.16
N TRP A 141 -27.10 -24.97 -13.63
CA TRP A 141 -25.97 -24.56 -12.79
C TRP A 141 -24.69 -24.53 -13.63
N ASN A 142 -24.34 -23.37 -14.14
CA ASN A 142 -23.32 -23.21 -15.17
C ASN A 142 -21.91 -23.07 -14.64
N TYR A 143 -21.78 -22.54 -13.43
CA TYR A 143 -20.48 -22.26 -12.82
C TYR A 143 -20.57 -22.33 -11.30
N GLY A 144 -19.59 -22.97 -10.69
CA GLY A 144 -19.44 -23.04 -9.25
C GLY A 144 -17.97 -23.15 -8.87
N LYS A 145 -17.50 -22.22 -8.06
CA LYS A 145 -16.13 -22.12 -7.59
C LYS A 145 -16.10 -21.85 -6.11
N ILE A 146 -15.25 -22.57 -5.40
CA ILE A 146 -14.82 -22.25 -4.04
C ILE A 146 -13.37 -21.79 -4.07
N ARG A 147 -13.03 -20.77 -3.29
CA ARG A 147 -11.66 -20.27 -3.14
C ARG A 147 -11.31 -20.05 -1.69
N ALA A 148 -10.06 -20.27 -1.35
CA ALA A 148 -9.49 -19.94 -0.06
C ALA A 148 -8.12 -19.32 -0.27
N SER A 149 -7.79 -18.28 0.48
CA SER A 149 -6.50 -17.63 0.42
C SER A 149 -6.00 -17.22 1.80
N TYR A 150 -4.69 -17.21 1.92
CA TYR A 150 -3.98 -16.65 3.04
C TYR A 150 -2.77 -15.89 2.53
N GLY A 151 -2.53 -14.70 3.09
CA GLY A 151 -1.37 -13.90 2.75
C GLY A 151 -0.93 -13.00 3.89
N ILE A 152 0.35 -12.60 3.84
CA ILE A 152 0.91 -11.59 4.71
C ILE A 152 1.26 -10.38 3.86
N VAL A 153 0.77 -9.20 4.26
CA VAL A 153 1.10 -7.92 3.66
C VAL A 153 1.74 -7.04 4.73
N GLY A 154 2.75 -6.30 4.37
CA GLY A 154 3.39 -5.37 5.30
C GLY A 154 3.28 -3.93 4.82
N ASN A 155 3.40 -3.01 5.78
CA ASN A 155 3.47 -1.59 5.52
C ASN A 155 4.65 -0.98 6.29
N ALA A 156 5.47 -0.21 5.60
CA ALA A 156 6.60 0.49 6.20
C ALA A 156 6.15 1.90 6.68
N PRO A 157 6.85 2.48 7.68
CA PRO A 157 6.58 3.84 8.12
C PRO A 157 6.87 4.85 7.00
N GLU A 158 6.37 6.07 7.19
CA GLU A 158 6.72 7.20 6.36
C GLU A 158 8.22 7.47 6.39
N ILE A 159 8.69 8.20 5.37
CA ILE A 159 10.08 8.57 5.19
C ILE A 159 10.61 9.38 6.40
N TYR A 160 11.84 9.12 6.80
CA TYR A 160 12.58 9.77 7.91
C TYR A 160 11.98 9.57 9.32
N LYS A 161 11.01 8.67 9.51
CA LYS A 161 10.41 8.41 10.83
C LYS A 161 11.22 7.43 11.68
N ALA A 162 12.01 6.56 11.05
CA ALA A 162 12.87 5.61 11.74
C ALA A 162 14.15 6.25 12.29
N ASN A 163 14.63 7.33 11.69
CA ASN A 163 15.92 7.93 12.03
C ASN A 163 15.77 9.12 12.98
N MET A 164 16.70 9.26 13.93
CA MET A 164 16.77 10.43 14.78
C MET A 164 17.40 11.59 14.02
N ALA A 165 16.73 12.75 14.03
CA ALA A 165 17.24 13.98 13.44
C ALA A 165 17.25 15.12 14.47
N TYR A 166 18.28 15.95 14.39
CA TYR A 166 18.34 17.20 15.14
C TYR A 166 17.71 18.33 14.30
N LYS A 167 16.96 19.19 14.97
CA LYS A 167 16.50 20.44 14.38
C LYS A 167 17.41 21.58 14.77
N GLN A 168 17.53 22.56 13.88
CA GLN A 168 18.28 23.77 14.13
C GLN A 168 17.33 24.90 14.56
N GLY A 169 17.69 25.60 15.58
CA GLY A 169 17.02 26.81 16.04
C GLY A 169 18.00 27.96 16.13
N SER A 170 17.48 29.17 16.29
CA SER A 170 18.28 30.38 16.46
C SER A 170 17.91 31.08 17.78
N LEU A 171 18.95 31.54 18.46
CA LEU A 171 18.87 32.35 19.68
C LEU A 171 19.12 33.80 19.32
N ASN A 172 18.25 34.65 19.76
CA ASN A 172 18.19 36.10 19.76
C ASN A 172 17.43 36.76 18.57
N LYS A 173 17.19 38.07 18.72
CA LYS A 173 16.43 38.88 17.75
C LYS A 173 17.03 38.94 16.35
N ASN A 174 18.32 38.69 16.19
CA ASN A 174 19.02 38.83 14.91
C ASN A 174 19.48 37.51 14.32
N ASN A 175 18.98 36.38 14.83
CA ASN A 175 19.36 35.02 14.38
C ASN A 175 20.90 34.79 14.34
N THR A 176 21.63 35.40 15.29
CA THR A 176 23.09 35.43 15.28
C THR A 176 23.70 34.14 15.80
N TYR A 177 23.00 33.43 16.68
CA TYR A 177 23.44 32.16 17.25
C TYR A 177 22.50 31.04 16.85
N THR A 178 23.06 29.94 16.39
CA THR A 178 22.31 28.71 16.07
C THR A 178 22.60 27.63 17.08
N TYR A 179 21.62 26.83 17.39
CA TYR A 179 21.74 25.66 18.25
C TYR A 179 21.00 24.47 17.64
N ALA A 180 21.48 23.28 17.92
CA ALA A 180 20.79 22.05 17.55
C ALA A 180 19.99 21.53 18.75
N PHE A 181 18.80 21.01 18.49
CA PHE A 181 17.96 20.39 19.51
C PHE A 181 17.27 19.15 18.98
N VAL A 182 16.89 18.26 19.89
CA VAL A 182 16.15 17.04 19.55
C VAL A 182 14.75 17.43 19.04
N ALA A 183 14.36 16.84 17.93
CA ALA A 183 13.02 17.05 17.38
C ALA A 183 11.95 16.63 18.41
N THR A 184 10.77 17.25 18.35
CA THR A 184 9.62 16.87 19.20
C THR A 184 9.23 15.41 18.99
N GLU A 185 9.35 14.92 17.77
CA GLU A 185 9.18 13.50 17.41
C GLU A 185 10.56 12.84 17.35
N ILE A 186 10.74 11.84 18.18
CA ILE A 186 12.00 11.07 18.28
C ILE A 186 11.95 9.94 17.26
N GLY A 187 13.00 9.78 16.46
CA GLY A 187 13.17 8.64 15.57
C GLY A 187 13.32 7.33 16.36
N ASN A 188 12.82 6.25 15.81
CA ASN A 188 12.95 4.92 16.39
C ASN A 188 13.60 3.96 15.38
N GLU A 189 14.89 3.70 15.56
CA GLU A 189 15.63 2.78 14.69
C GLU A 189 15.20 1.31 14.82
N GLY A 190 14.51 0.97 15.91
CA GLY A 190 13.96 -0.37 16.14
C GLY A 190 12.60 -0.62 15.45
N ILE A 191 12.05 0.38 14.75
CA ILE A 191 10.76 0.23 14.10
C ILE A 191 10.81 -0.81 12.98
N LYS A 192 9.76 -1.64 12.92
CA LYS A 192 9.60 -2.71 11.93
C LYS A 192 8.36 -2.44 11.08
N PRO A 193 8.23 -3.07 9.90
CA PRO A 193 7.00 -3.01 9.14
C PRO A 193 5.82 -3.59 9.91
N GLU A 194 4.66 -2.98 9.76
CA GLU A 194 3.40 -3.60 10.17
C GLU A 194 3.17 -4.89 9.40
N LYS A 195 2.48 -5.85 10.01
CA LYS A 195 2.11 -7.12 9.38
C LYS A 195 0.61 -7.31 9.42
N LYS A 196 0.01 -7.41 8.25
CA LYS A 196 -1.40 -7.75 8.08
C LYS A 196 -1.51 -9.18 7.58
N HIS A 197 -2.11 -10.04 8.38
CA HIS A 197 -2.48 -11.40 8.00
C HIS A 197 -3.89 -11.38 7.43
N GLU A 198 -4.05 -11.82 6.21
CA GLU A 198 -5.32 -11.82 5.50
C GLU A 198 -5.75 -13.25 5.22
N TYR A 199 -6.98 -13.59 5.61
CA TYR A 199 -7.63 -14.86 5.33
C TYR A 199 -8.92 -14.57 4.58
N GLU A 200 -9.14 -15.27 3.49
CA GLU A 200 -10.36 -15.14 2.71
C GLU A 200 -10.88 -16.52 2.32
N LEU A 201 -12.20 -16.69 2.42
CA LEU A 201 -12.94 -17.82 1.90
C LEU A 201 -14.07 -17.28 1.03
N GLY A 202 -14.14 -17.74 -0.24
CA GLY A 202 -15.14 -17.27 -1.19
C GLY A 202 -15.83 -18.41 -1.92
N ILE A 203 -17.09 -18.20 -2.25
CA ILE A 203 -17.91 -19.10 -3.08
C ILE A 203 -18.56 -18.27 -4.14
N GLU A 204 -18.42 -18.68 -5.41
CA GLU A 204 -19.05 -18.06 -6.56
C GLU A 204 -19.91 -19.08 -7.30
N ASN A 205 -21.12 -18.68 -7.65
CA ASN A 205 -22.04 -19.50 -8.44
C ASN A 205 -22.69 -18.69 -9.56
N LYS A 206 -22.88 -19.33 -10.73
CA LYS A 206 -23.68 -18.78 -11.82
C LYS A 206 -24.67 -19.79 -12.30
N PHE A 207 -25.88 -19.34 -12.55
CA PHE A 207 -27.06 -20.15 -12.88
C PHE A 207 -27.77 -19.61 -14.12
N LEU A 208 -28.61 -20.46 -14.74
CA LEU A 208 -29.52 -20.09 -15.82
C LEU A 208 -28.82 -19.45 -17.02
N ASN A 209 -27.79 -20.12 -17.54
CA ASN A 209 -26.92 -19.63 -18.61
C ASN A 209 -26.24 -18.29 -18.24
N ASN A 210 -25.70 -18.20 -17.01
CA ASN A 210 -25.04 -17.04 -16.42
C ASN A 210 -25.97 -15.80 -16.23
N ARG A 211 -27.30 -16.00 -16.29
CA ARG A 211 -28.28 -14.92 -16.07
C ARG A 211 -28.44 -14.54 -14.60
N LEU A 212 -28.08 -15.42 -13.70
CA LEU A 212 -28.07 -15.17 -12.25
C LEU A 212 -26.71 -15.55 -11.71
N GLY A 213 -26.06 -14.63 -11.02
CA GLY A 213 -24.80 -14.85 -10.32
C GLY A 213 -24.91 -14.49 -8.86
N MET A 214 -24.18 -15.21 -8.03
CA MET A 214 -24.06 -14.99 -6.60
C MET A 214 -22.60 -15.20 -6.18
N GLU A 215 -22.06 -14.26 -5.46
CA GLU A 215 -20.75 -14.36 -4.84
C GLU A 215 -20.87 -14.07 -3.35
N PHE A 216 -20.29 -14.94 -2.54
CA PHE A 216 -20.20 -14.79 -1.10
C PHE A 216 -18.74 -14.87 -0.71
N SER A 217 -18.27 -13.92 0.10
CA SER A 217 -16.92 -13.92 0.68
C SER A 217 -16.99 -13.70 2.18
N TYR A 218 -16.14 -14.41 2.90
CA TYR A 218 -15.81 -14.14 4.29
C TYR A 218 -14.33 -13.77 4.37
N TYR A 219 -14.02 -12.68 5.04
CA TYR A 219 -12.64 -12.25 5.27
C TYR A 219 -12.36 -12.05 6.76
N TYR A 220 -11.12 -12.31 7.12
CA TYR A 220 -10.57 -12.05 8.45
C TYR A 220 -9.17 -11.48 8.28
N ASN A 221 -8.95 -10.27 8.78
CA ASN A 221 -7.69 -9.55 8.74
C ASN A 221 -7.21 -9.31 10.16
N ASP A 222 -5.96 -9.66 10.43
CA ASP A 222 -5.29 -9.45 11.72
C ASP A 222 -4.02 -8.62 11.47
N ILE A 223 -4.04 -7.36 11.90
CA ILE A 223 -2.92 -6.44 11.77
C ILE A 223 -2.14 -6.46 13.08
N LYS A 224 -0.87 -6.83 13.00
CA LYS A 224 0.08 -6.87 14.12
C LYS A 224 1.19 -5.86 13.93
N ASP A 225 1.81 -5.49 15.05
CA ASP A 225 2.91 -4.54 15.04
C ASP A 225 2.54 -3.20 14.38
N GLN A 226 1.27 -2.77 14.49
CA GLN A 226 0.82 -1.52 13.90
C GLN A 226 1.64 -0.35 14.43
N ILE A 227 2.08 0.52 13.51
CA ILE A 227 2.93 1.67 13.83
C ILE A 227 2.05 2.80 14.34
N LEU A 228 2.14 3.07 15.64
CA LEU A 228 1.39 4.13 16.31
C LEU A 228 2.33 5.14 16.94
N GLN A 229 1.91 6.40 16.90
CA GLN A 229 2.60 7.47 17.63
C GLN A 229 2.21 7.42 19.10
N THR A 230 3.20 7.33 19.97
CA THR A 230 3.01 7.33 21.43
C THR A 230 3.76 8.47 22.09
N SER A 231 3.36 8.83 23.29
CA SER A 231 4.06 9.83 24.09
C SER A 231 5.39 9.26 24.57
N ALA A 232 6.45 10.05 24.45
CA ALA A 232 7.76 9.74 25.00
C ALA A 232 7.92 10.36 26.38
N ALA A 233 8.73 9.72 27.27
CA ALA A 233 9.06 10.31 28.55
C ALA A 233 9.83 11.61 28.36
N ALA A 234 9.53 12.63 29.17
CA ALA A 234 10.18 13.94 29.07
C ALA A 234 11.71 13.88 29.20
N SER A 235 12.23 12.86 29.91
CA SER A 235 13.67 12.58 30.04
C SER A 235 14.37 12.18 28.73
N MET A 236 13.60 11.79 27.70
CA MET A 236 14.13 11.46 26.38
C MET A 236 14.36 12.68 25.48
N GLY A 237 13.97 13.88 25.93
CA GLY A 237 14.16 15.13 25.20
C GLY A 237 13.13 15.40 24.10
N GLY A 238 12.24 14.46 23.77
CA GLY A 238 11.13 14.62 22.81
C GLY A 238 9.80 14.33 23.47
N ARG A 239 8.71 14.53 22.72
CA ARG A 239 7.34 14.36 23.22
C ARG A 239 6.63 13.12 22.68
N SER A 240 7.04 12.65 21.53
CA SER A 240 6.43 11.51 20.86
C SER A 240 7.43 10.67 20.09
N MET A 241 7.10 9.41 19.88
CA MET A 241 7.86 8.48 19.03
C MET A 241 6.92 7.47 18.38
N LEU A 242 7.32 6.92 17.25
CA LEU A 242 6.60 5.81 16.61
C LEU A 242 7.05 4.47 17.22
N MET A 243 6.10 3.60 17.47
CA MET A 243 6.34 2.26 18.01
C MET A 243 5.41 1.23 17.37
N ASN A 244 5.87 -0.01 17.26
CA ASN A 244 5.06 -1.15 16.85
C ASN A 244 4.30 -1.72 18.06
N ILE A 245 3.18 -1.12 18.43
CA ILE A 245 2.41 -1.46 19.64
C ILE A 245 0.93 -1.72 19.38
N GLY A 246 0.44 -1.48 18.16
CA GLY A 246 -0.97 -1.64 17.82
C GLY A 246 -1.30 -3.03 17.31
N GLU A 247 -2.51 -3.48 17.64
CA GLU A 247 -3.15 -4.64 17.04
C GLU A 247 -4.56 -4.26 16.61
N LEU A 248 -4.97 -4.69 15.43
CA LEU A 248 -6.30 -4.43 14.89
C LEU A 248 -6.81 -5.66 14.17
N THR A 249 -8.02 -6.09 14.52
CA THR A 249 -8.71 -7.17 13.82
C THR A 249 -9.91 -6.62 13.05
N ASN A 250 -10.02 -6.99 11.79
CA ASN A 250 -11.16 -6.67 10.93
C ASN A 250 -11.68 -7.94 10.27
N LYS A 251 -12.96 -8.21 10.38
CA LYS A 251 -13.62 -9.37 9.76
C LYS A 251 -15.00 -8.99 9.24
N GLY A 252 -15.41 -9.64 8.18
CA GLY A 252 -16.70 -9.36 7.59
C GLY A 252 -17.13 -10.40 6.58
N ILE A 253 -18.34 -10.21 6.12
CA ILE A 253 -18.95 -10.98 5.03
C ILE A 253 -19.37 -10.01 3.92
N GLU A 254 -19.20 -10.45 2.70
CA GLU A 254 -19.64 -9.75 1.51
C GLU A 254 -20.54 -10.68 0.71
N LEU A 255 -21.68 -10.17 0.28
CA LEU A 255 -22.61 -10.89 -0.58
C LEU A 255 -22.93 -10.01 -1.78
N SER A 256 -22.66 -10.51 -2.98
CA SER A 256 -23.02 -9.90 -4.22
C SER A 256 -23.99 -10.81 -4.97
N VAL A 257 -25.11 -10.27 -5.42
CA VAL A 257 -26.09 -10.98 -6.26
C VAL A 257 -26.35 -10.11 -7.47
N TYR A 258 -26.20 -10.68 -8.64
CA TYR A 258 -26.46 -9.98 -9.89
C TYR A 258 -27.27 -10.87 -10.84
N GLY A 259 -28.04 -10.23 -11.69
CA GLY A 259 -28.89 -10.95 -12.61
C GLY A 259 -29.28 -10.15 -13.82
N THR A 260 -29.60 -10.88 -14.91
CA THR A 260 -30.11 -10.34 -16.16
C THR A 260 -31.51 -10.88 -16.40
N PRO A 261 -32.57 -10.30 -15.73
CA PRO A 261 -33.95 -10.81 -15.82
C PRO A 261 -34.52 -10.74 -17.26
N ILE A 262 -34.14 -9.71 -18.01
CA ILE A 262 -34.54 -9.54 -19.40
C ILE A 262 -33.31 -9.49 -20.28
N GLN A 263 -33.27 -10.41 -21.25
CA GLN A 263 -32.21 -10.43 -22.27
C GLN A 263 -32.83 -10.95 -23.57
N ASN A 264 -33.04 -10.06 -24.51
CA ASN A 264 -33.53 -10.37 -25.86
C ASN A 264 -32.81 -9.46 -26.88
N LYS A 265 -33.26 -9.48 -28.17
CA LYS A 265 -32.65 -8.69 -29.24
C LYS A 265 -32.67 -7.17 -28.99
N ASP A 266 -33.73 -6.69 -28.30
CA ASP A 266 -34.04 -5.27 -28.17
C ASP A 266 -33.80 -4.76 -26.76
N TRP A 267 -33.78 -5.63 -25.76
CA TRP A 267 -33.69 -5.26 -24.34
C TRP A 267 -32.67 -6.14 -23.60
N ASN A 268 -31.81 -5.49 -22.88
CA ASN A 268 -30.90 -6.11 -21.90
C ASN A 268 -31.00 -5.33 -20.58
N TRP A 269 -31.49 -5.98 -19.52
CA TRP A 269 -31.62 -5.37 -18.20
C TRP A 269 -30.80 -6.15 -17.19
N GLU A 270 -29.78 -5.51 -16.64
CA GLU A 270 -28.88 -6.05 -15.63
C GLU A 270 -29.12 -5.37 -14.29
N LEU A 271 -29.17 -6.17 -13.22
CA LEU A 271 -29.29 -5.73 -11.82
C LEU A 271 -28.09 -6.26 -11.05
N ARG A 272 -27.56 -5.46 -10.14
CA ARG A 272 -26.49 -5.81 -9.18
C ARG A 272 -26.89 -5.37 -7.80
#